data_1d6c958ee3db8428d1aab614384d9f7f
#
_entry.id   1d6c958ee3db8428d1aab614384d9f7f
#
_cell.length_a   1.000
_cell.length_b   1.000
_cell.length_c   1.000
_cell.angle_alpha   90.00
_cell.angle_beta   90.00
_cell.angle_gamma   90.00
#
_symmetry.space_group_name_H-M   'P 1'
#
loop_
_entity.id
_entity.type
_entity.pdbx_description
1 polymer ?
#
loop_
_entity_poly.entity_id
_entity_poly.type
_entity_poly.pdbx_seq_one_letter_code
_entity_poly.pdbx_strand_id
1 'polypeptide(L)'
;MKERNRYFVLAMAAAANFCYGCAYIWTVFQPEAKLRFGLENAAANRPFAFFMLSFTLGGVLSGKLQQRVAPRLVVLGSNLLMCLGFVLTAFVPVEHPALLTVTYGILSGFGAGAAYNALVALVQKWFPDRRGLVTGITICSAGASGLIMTPLCNGCIKSLSFSGAMLVVAGLYLVLGCLCGSLVTAPPAGYMADYHPTHVAVSSRQYSAGEMMRTRQFYLITFAYMFALPAYFLINPMMKSLGVERGLSEAQAV
;
A
#
# COMPACT_ATOMS: atom_id res chain seq x y z
N MET A 1 -26.38 -1.97 18.37
CA MET A 1 -25.67 -1.56 17.14
C MET A 1 -26.04 -2.57 16.07
N LYS A 2 -26.61 -2.13 14.91
CA LYS A 2 -26.93 -3.03 13.79
C LYS A 2 -25.67 -3.82 13.40
N GLU A 3 -25.79 -5.15 13.32
CA GLU A 3 -24.71 -5.99 12.80
C GLU A 3 -24.36 -5.50 11.40
N ARG A 4 -23.18 -4.94 11.26
CA ARG A 4 -22.69 -4.50 9.95
C ARG A 4 -22.38 -5.74 9.11
N ASN A 5 -22.94 -5.78 7.91
CA ASN A 5 -22.68 -6.88 6.99
C ASN A 5 -21.17 -6.99 6.73
N ARG A 6 -20.55 -8.14 7.03
CA ARG A 6 -19.11 -8.37 6.88
C ARG A 6 -18.61 -8.13 5.45
N TYR A 7 -19.44 -8.40 4.45
CA TYR A 7 -19.11 -8.14 3.04
C TYR A 7 -19.05 -6.65 2.71
N PHE A 8 -19.87 -5.84 3.37
CA PHE A 8 -19.79 -4.37 3.26
C PHE A 8 -18.45 -3.86 3.83
N VAL A 9 -18.03 -4.38 4.98
CA VAL A 9 -16.72 -4.02 5.57
C VAL A 9 -15.58 -4.43 4.65
N LEU A 10 -15.65 -5.61 4.03
CA LEU A 10 -14.66 -6.07 3.04
C LEU A 10 -14.61 -5.14 1.83
N ALA A 11 -15.76 -4.76 1.27
CA ALA A 11 -15.82 -3.85 0.13
C ALA A 11 -15.22 -2.48 0.45
N MET A 12 -15.54 -1.91 1.62
CA MET A 12 -14.99 -0.63 2.05
C MET A 12 -13.48 -0.74 2.35
N ALA A 13 -13.05 -1.83 2.95
CA ALA A 13 -11.63 -2.07 3.19
C ALA A 13 -10.84 -2.25 1.89
N ALA A 14 -11.38 -2.96 0.90
CA ALA A 14 -10.77 -3.11 -0.41
C ALA A 14 -10.71 -1.76 -1.14
N ALA A 15 -11.80 -0.97 -1.13
CA ALA A 15 -11.84 0.36 -1.73
C ALA A 15 -10.84 1.33 -1.07
N ALA A 16 -10.69 1.29 0.26
CA ALA A 16 -9.67 2.08 0.95
C ALA A 16 -8.26 1.57 0.61
N ASN A 17 -8.06 0.24 0.54
CA ASN A 17 -6.76 -0.37 0.27
C ASN A 17 -6.26 -0.09 -1.16
N PHE A 18 -7.17 0.19 -2.11
CA PHE A 18 -6.85 0.69 -3.44
C PHE A 18 -5.94 1.92 -3.38
N CYS A 19 -6.18 2.85 -2.46
CA CYS A 19 -5.36 4.06 -2.30
C CYS A 19 -3.91 3.73 -1.90
N TYR A 20 -3.69 2.63 -1.19
CA TYR A 20 -2.36 2.26 -0.67
C TYR A 20 -1.51 1.45 -1.65
N GLY A 21 -2.05 1.14 -2.84
CA GLY A 21 -1.27 0.73 -4.02
C GLY A 21 -0.50 1.87 -4.70
N CYS A 22 -0.42 3.04 -4.07
CA CYS A 22 0.23 4.25 -4.59
C CYS A 22 1.74 4.11 -4.88
N ALA A 23 2.38 3.06 -4.41
CA ALA A 23 3.76 2.75 -4.78
C ALA A 23 3.94 2.61 -6.31
N TYR A 24 2.94 2.06 -6.98
CA TYR A 24 3.01 1.82 -8.44
C TYR A 24 2.93 3.10 -9.27
N ILE A 25 2.35 4.18 -8.76
CA ILE A 25 2.26 5.44 -9.50
C ILE A 25 3.58 6.19 -9.62
N TRP A 26 4.59 5.89 -8.78
CA TRP A 26 5.91 6.53 -8.89
C TRP A 26 6.55 6.30 -10.26
N THR A 27 6.33 5.15 -10.88
CA THR A 27 6.83 4.84 -12.22
C THR A 27 6.35 5.84 -13.28
N VAL A 28 5.18 6.44 -13.06
CA VAL A 28 4.59 7.49 -13.92
C VAL A 28 5.19 8.86 -13.62
N PHE A 29 5.42 9.16 -12.34
CA PHE A 29 5.95 10.45 -11.90
C PHE A 29 7.48 10.57 -12.04
N GLN A 30 8.19 9.45 -12.07
CA GLN A 30 9.65 9.41 -12.12
C GLN A 30 10.25 10.13 -13.35
N PRO A 31 9.77 9.90 -14.59
CA PRO A 31 10.30 10.60 -15.76
C PRO A 31 10.13 12.12 -15.64
N GLU A 32 8.98 12.57 -15.18
CA GLU A 32 8.69 13.99 -14.99
C GLU A 32 9.52 14.60 -13.84
N ALA A 33 9.72 13.86 -12.75
CA ALA A 33 10.62 14.26 -11.68
C ALA A 33 12.07 14.42 -12.17
N LYS A 34 12.55 13.53 -13.06
CA LYS A 34 13.87 13.66 -13.69
C LYS A 34 13.99 14.95 -14.50
N LEU A 35 13.00 15.25 -15.32
CA LEU A 35 13.00 16.46 -16.15
C LEU A 35 12.93 17.72 -15.30
N ARG A 36 12.01 17.75 -14.32
CA ARG A 36 11.77 18.93 -13.48
C ARG A 36 12.93 19.27 -12.55
N PHE A 37 13.55 18.26 -11.95
CA PHE A 37 14.59 18.42 -10.92
C PHE A 37 16.01 18.15 -11.45
N GLY A 38 16.18 17.84 -12.73
CA GLY A 38 17.50 17.53 -13.32
C GLY A 38 18.16 16.30 -12.72
N LEU A 39 17.37 15.26 -12.37
CA LEU A 39 17.87 14.10 -11.63
C LEU A 39 18.40 13.02 -12.58
N GLU A 40 19.51 12.40 -12.17
CA GLU A 40 19.97 11.14 -12.76
C GLU A 40 19.05 9.96 -12.35
N ASN A 41 19.15 8.85 -13.09
CA ASN A 41 18.32 7.65 -12.86
C ASN A 41 18.36 7.15 -11.41
N ALA A 42 19.56 7.07 -10.82
CA ALA A 42 19.73 6.62 -9.45
C ALA A 42 19.07 7.56 -8.43
N ALA A 43 19.21 8.87 -8.62
CA ALA A 43 18.60 9.89 -7.76
C ALA A 43 17.06 9.89 -7.86
N ALA A 44 16.52 9.73 -9.07
CA ALA A 44 15.08 9.66 -9.30
C ALA A 44 14.42 8.39 -8.75
N ASN A 45 15.18 7.32 -8.52
CA ASN A 45 14.69 6.09 -7.90
C ASN A 45 14.73 6.12 -6.35
N ARG A 46 15.50 7.02 -5.74
CA ARG A 46 15.62 7.12 -4.28
C ARG A 46 14.27 7.27 -3.57
N PRO A 47 13.34 8.16 -4.00
CA PRO A 47 12.04 8.30 -3.35
C PRO A 47 11.28 6.98 -3.30
N PHE A 48 11.31 6.17 -4.37
CA PHE A 48 10.65 4.86 -4.41
C PHE A 48 11.32 3.85 -3.47
N ALA A 49 12.65 3.80 -3.42
CA ALA A 49 13.36 2.89 -2.52
C ALA A 49 13.05 3.20 -1.05
N PHE A 50 13.05 4.49 -0.68
CA PHE A 50 12.68 4.92 0.67
C PHE A 50 11.19 4.74 0.96
N PHE A 51 10.33 4.84 -0.05
CA PHE A 51 8.91 4.52 0.07
C PHE A 51 8.72 3.05 0.49
N MET A 52 9.38 2.11 -0.19
CA MET A 52 9.28 0.68 0.15
C MET A 52 9.81 0.37 1.55
N LEU A 53 10.93 0.99 1.94
CA LEU A 53 11.49 0.84 3.30
C LEU A 53 10.50 1.36 4.35
N SER A 54 10.00 2.57 4.16
CA SER A 54 9.07 3.23 5.10
C SER A 54 7.71 2.56 5.13
N PHE A 55 7.23 2.03 4.00
CA PHE A 55 6.03 1.22 3.90
C PHE A 55 6.12 -0.02 4.80
N THR A 56 7.26 -0.71 4.74
CA THR A 56 7.50 -1.88 5.59
C THR A 56 7.51 -1.50 7.07
N LEU A 57 8.24 -0.43 7.43
CA LEU A 57 8.31 0.06 8.81
C LEU A 57 6.95 0.51 9.34
N GLY A 58 6.18 1.25 8.52
CA GLY A 58 4.80 1.66 8.83
C GLY A 58 3.90 0.46 9.09
N GLY A 59 4.00 -0.57 8.26
CA GLY A 59 3.26 -1.83 8.44
C GLY A 59 3.56 -2.53 9.76
N VAL A 60 4.83 -2.66 10.11
CA VAL A 60 5.24 -3.29 11.38
C VAL A 60 4.76 -2.48 12.59
N LEU A 61 4.92 -1.16 12.55
CA LEU A 61 4.52 -0.29 13.66
C LEU A 61 3.00 -0.21 13.80
N SER A 62 2.25 -0.23 12.69
CA SER A 62 0.78 -0.24 12.72
C SER A 62 0.24 -1.50 13.41
N GLY A 63 0.89 -2.65 13.24
CA GLY A 63 0.54 -3.89 13.94
C GLY A 63 0.61 -3.77 15.46
N LYS A 64 1.63 -3.07 15.99
CA LYS A 64 1.74 -2.76 17.42
C LYS A 64 0.70 -1.70 17.85
N LEU A 65 0.49 -0.68 17.03
CA LEU A 65 -0.42 0.42 17.33
C LEU A 65 -1.89 -0.07 17.42
N GLN A 66 -2.30 -1.00 16.56
CA GLN A 66 -3.63 -1.60 16.56
C GLN A 66 -3.97 -2.41 17.83
N GLN A 67 -2.99 -2.74 18.66
CA GLN A 67 -3.22 -3.37 19.95
C GLN A 67 -3.72 -2.38 20.99
N ARG A 68 -3.49 -1.08 20.80
CA ARG A 68 -3.81 0.00 21.74
C ARG A 68 -4.84 1.00 21.20
N VAL A 69 -4.91 1.14 19.89
CA VAL A 69 -5.74 2.14 19.20
C VAL A 69 -6.72 1.43 18.27
N ALA A 70 -7.93 1.95 18.19
CA ALA A 70 -8.95 1.41 17.30
C ALA A 70 -8.44 1.38 15.84
N PRO A 71 -8.60 0.26 15.11
CA PRO A 71 -8.09 0.10 13.74
C PRO A 71 -8.52 1.22 12.80
N ARG A 72 -9.75 1.73 12.97
CA ARG A 72 -10.27 2.86 12.20
C ARG A 72 -9.41 4.11 12.34
N LEU A 73 -8.99 4.45 13.58
CA LEU A 73 -8.14 5.63 13.82
C LEU A 73 -6.75 5.44 13.24
N VAL A 74 -6.22 4.22 13.29
CA VAL A 74 -4.93 3.90 12.64
C VAL A 74 -5.03 4.11 11.13
N VAL A 75 -6.09 3.58 10.49
CA VAL A 75 -6.31 3.74 9.03
C VAL A 75 -6.44 5.21 8.66
N LEU A 76 -7.30 5.97 9.35
CA LEU A 76 -7.53 7.38 9.04
C LEU A 76 -6.28 8.24 9.27
N GLY A 77 -5.61 8.10 10.40
CA GLY A 77 -4.38 8.85 10.70
C GLY A 77 -3.25 8.53 9.73
N SER A 78 -3.11 7.26 9.34
CA SER A 78 -2.11 6.83 8.37
C SER A 78 -2.45 7.34 6.96
N ASN A 79 -3.74 7.36 6.58
CA ASN A 79 -4.18 7.94 5.31
C ASN A 79 -3.89 9.44 5.24
N LEU A 80 -4.18 10.18 6.31
CA LEU A 80 -3.86 11.62 6.39
C LEU A 80 -2.36 11.87 6.27
N LEU A 81 -1.53 11.05 6.93
CA LEU A 81 -0.08 11.14 6.85
C LEU A 81 0.44 10.90 5.42
N MET A 82 -0.10 9.88 4.73
CA MET A 82 0.21 9.59 3.32
C MET A 82 -0.16 10.77 2.42
N CYS A 83 -1.38 11.29 2.55
CA CYS A 83 -1.84 12.41 1.74
C CYS A 83 -1.04 13.69 2.00
N LEU A 84 -0.67 13.96 3.25
CA LEU A 84 0.22 15.07 3.60
C LEU A 84 1.57 14.93 2.88
N GLY A 85 2.13 13.74 2.82
CA GLY A 85 3.35 13.48 2.07
C GLY A 85 3.21 13.79 0.58
N PHE A 86 2.09 13.41 -0.06
CA PHE A 86 1.82 13.77 -1.47
C PHE A 86 1.66 15.28 -1.66
N VAL A 87 0.93 15.95 -0.78
CA VAL A 87 0.77 17.42 -0.82
C VAL A 87 2.13 18.10 -0.70
N LEU A 88 2.95 17.73 0.28
CA LEU A 88 4.28 18.28 0.45
C LEU A 88 5.18 18.01 -0.77
N THR A 89 5.06 16.83 -1.39
CA THR A 89 5.79 16.48 -2.62
C THR A 89 5.45 17.43 -3.79
N ALA A 90 4.20 17.87 -3.89
CA ALA A 90 3.78 18.83 -4.92
C ALA A 90 4.47 20.21 -4.80
N PHE A 91 4.85 20.58 -3.57
CA PHE A 91 5.48 21.87 -3.25
C PHE A 91 7.00 21.81 -3.06
N VAL A 92 7.63 20.67 -3.36
CA VAL A 92 9.10 20.56 -3.27
C VAL A 92 9.75 21.54 -4.25
N PRO A 93 10.65 22.43 -3.75
CA PRO A 93 11.38 23.37 -4.60
C PRO A 93 12.44 22.62 -5.43
N VAL A 94 12.71 23.14 -6.62
CA VAL A 94 13.65 22.52 -7.58
C VAL A 94 15.09 22.46 -7.04
N GLU A 95 15.44 23.44 -6.20
CA GLU A 95 16.77 23.56 -5.58
C GLU A 95 17.04 22.43 -4.55
N HIS A 96 16.00 21.80 -4.02
CA HIS A 96 16.12 20.80 -2.97
C HIS A 96 15.45 19.47 -3.32
N PRO A 97 15.90 18.77 -4.38
CA PRO A 97 15.27 17.52 -4.84
C PRO A 97 15.34 16.38 -3.83
N ALA A 98 16.27 16.43 -2.87
CA ALA A 98 16.35 15.45 -1.79
C ALA A 98 15.08 15.39 -0.93
N LEU A 99 14.31 16.47 -0.86
CA LEU A 99 13.04 16.52 -0.13
C LEU A 99 12.00 15.57 -0.72
N LEU A 100 12.08 15.21 -2.01
CA LEU A 100 11.23 14.17 -2.60
C LEU A 100 11.35 12.84 -1.86
N THR A 101 12.56 12.50 -1.42
CA THR A 101 12.80 11.28 -0.65
C THR A 101 12.13 11.33 0.72
N VAL A 102 12.10 12.50 1.35
CA VAL A 102 11.46 12.68 2.66
C VAL A 102 9.93 12.73 2.52
N THR A 103 9.42 13.55 1.61
CA THR A 103 7.98 13.80 1.50
C THR A 103 7.25 12.61 0.86
N TYR A 104 7.66 12.19 -0.34
CA TYR A 104 7.09 11.03 -1.00
C TYR A 104 7.57 9.72 -0.37
N GLY A 105 8.90 9.57 -0.23
CA GLY A 105 9.49 8.31 0.21
C GLY A 105 9.13 7.99 1.67
N ILE A 106 9.56 8.81 2.61
CA ILE A 106 9.42 8.49 4.03
C ILE A 106 7.98 8.72 4.51
N LEU A 107 7.44 9.91 4.30
CA LEU A 107 6.16 10.29 4.90
C LEU A 107 4.98 9.54 4.26
N SER A 108 4.89 9.58 2.92
CA SER A 108 3.80 8.87 2.22
C SER A 108 3.94 7.36 2.33
N GLY A 109 5.17 6.84 2.23
CA GLY A 109 5.42 5.40 2.33
C GLY A 109 5.03 4.84 3.70
N PHE A 110 5.41 5.53 4.78
CA PHE A 110 5.05 5.12 6.13
C PHE A 110 3.52 5.11 6.35
N GLY A 111 2.85 6.19 5.93
CA GLY A 111 1.39 6.27 6.00
C GLY A 111 0.70 5.16 5.21
N ALA A 112 1.10 4.96 3.96
CA ALA A 112 0.54 3.92 3.10
C ALA A 112 0.72 2.52 3.70
N GLY A 113 1.92 2.17 4.16
CA GLY A 113 2.21 0.86 4.76
C GLY A 113 1.45 0.61 6.05
N ALA A 114 1.33 1.62 6.90
CA ALA A 114 0.58 1.52 8.15
C ALA A 114 -0.91 1.27 7.90
N ALA A 115 -1.53 2.01 6.98
CA ALA A 115 -2.94 1.85 6.63
C ALA A 115 -3.21 0.51 5.92
N TYR A 116 -2.35 0.13 4.97
CA TYR A 116 -2.44 -1.13 4.23
C TYR A 116 -2.49 -2.34 5.19
N ASN A 117 -1.51 -2.45 6.08
CA ASN A 117 -1.46 -3.56 7.02
C ASN A 117 -2.62 -3.52 8.03
N ALA A 118 -3.06 -2.33 8.44
CA ALA A 118 -4.20 -2.19 9.33
C ALA A 118 -5.47 -2.75 8.70
N LEU A 119 -5.72 -2.47 7.42
CA LEU A 119 -6.89 -2.99 6.70
C LEU A 119 -6.81 -4.50 6.47
N VAL A 120 -5.66 -5.02 6.04
CA VAL A 120 -5.47 -6.47 5.85
C VAL A 120 -5.72 -7.24 7.15
N ALA A 121 -5.15 -6.78 8.26
CA ALA A 121 -5.36 -7.40 9.56
C ALA A 121 -6.83 -7.31 10.03
N LEU A 122 -7.51 -6.23 9.69
CA LEU A 122 -8.90 -6.01 10.07
C LEU A 122 -9.87 -6.93 9.31
N VAL A 123 -9.70 -7.07 7.98
CA VAL A 123 -10.57 -7.97 7.20
C VAL A 123 -10.39 -9.43 7.61
N GLN A 124 -9.19 -9.83 7.99
CA GLN A 124 -8.93 -11.18 8.51
C GLN A 124 -9.68 -11.48 9.82
N LYS A 125 -9.91 -10.46 10.66
CA LYS A 125 -10.71 -10.59 11.89
C LYS A 125 -12.20 -10.74 11.59
N TRP A 126 -12.72 -10.17 10.50
CA TRP A 126 -14.10 -10.33 10.05
C TRP A 126 -14.37 -11.66 9.34
N PHE A 127 -13.35 -12.31 8.81
CA PHE A 127 -13.47 -13.54 8.03
C PHE A 127 -12.49 -14.62 8.55
N PRO A 128 -12.64 -15.11 9.76
CA PRO A 128 -11.81 -16.20 10.27
C PRO A 128 -12.00 -17.50 9.45
N ASP A 129 -13.16 -17.65 8.80
CA ASP A 129 -13.56 -18.75 7.92
C ASP A 129 -12.90 -18.70 6.52
N ARG A 130 -12.51 -17.51 6.03
CA ARG A 130 -12.01 -17.30 4.65
C ARG A 130 -10.83 -16.33 4.60
N ARG A 131 -9.91 -16.39 5.53
CA ARG A 131 -8.78 -15.44 5.66
C ARG A 131 -7.98 -15.27 4.37
N GLY A 132 -7.65 -16.37 3.68
CA GLY A 132 -6.89 -16.32 2.43
C GLY A 132 -7.62 -15.56 1.32
N LEU A 133 -8.92 -15.85 1.12
CA LEU A 133 -9.73 -15.19 0.10
C LEU A 133 -9.83 -13.68 0.33
N VAL A 134 -10.17 -13.26 1.55
CA VAL A 134 -10.35 -11.83 1.83
C VAL A 134 -9.03 -11.06 1.82
N THR A 135 -7.94 -11.70 2.24
CA THR A 135 -6.60 -11.15 2.10
C THR A 135 -6.25 -10.95 0.62
N GLY A 136 -6.52 -11.97 -0.22
CA GLY A 136 -6.32 -11.89 -1.67
C GLY A 136 -7.11 -10.75 -2.31
N ILE A 137 -8.40 -10.62 -2.01
CA ILE A 137 -9.24 -9.51 -2.50
C ILE A 137 -8.68 -8.15 -2.08
N THR A 138 -8.29 -8.00 -0.82
CA THR A 138 -7.77 -6.74 -0.28
C THR A 138 -6.43 -6.37 -0.91
N ILE A 139 -5.52 -7.34 -1.10
CA ILE A 139 -4.22 -7.11 -1.75
C ILE A 139 -4.40 -6.83 -3.25
N CYS A 140 -5.28 -7.58 -3.91
CA CYS A 140 -5.59 -7.38 -5.33
C CYS A 140 -6.11 -5.96 -5.61
N SER A 141 -6.91 -5.39 -4.71
CA SER A 141 -7.40 -4.01 -4.86
C SER A 141 -6.26 -2.98 -4.87
N ALA A 142 -5.23 -3.18 -4.05
CA ALA A 142 -4.04 -2.32 -4.06
C ALA A 142 -3.24 -2.50 -5.36
N GLY A 143 -3.12 -3.73 -5.87
CA GLY A 143 -2.51 -4.00 -7.19
C GLY A 143 -3.27 -3.33 -8.34
N ALA A 144 -4.61 -3.36 -8.31
CA ALA A 144 -5.46 -2.72 -9.29
C ALA A 144 -5.32 -1.18 -9.32
N SER A 145 -4.78 -0.58 -8.24
CA SER A 145 -4.48 0.86 -8.19
C SER A 145 -3.56 1.29 -9.35
N GLY A 146 -2.51 0.52 -9.63
CA GLY A 146 -1.61 0.82 -10.73
C GLY A 146 -2.33 0.89 -12.09
N LEU A 147 -3.22 -0.06 -12.34
CA LEU A 147 -3.97 -0.14 -13.60
C LEU A 147 -4.87 1.09 -13.85
N ILE A 148 -5.55 1.57 -12.80
CA ILE A 148 -6.49 2.69 -12.91
C ILE A 148 -5.77 4.03 -12.77
N MET A 149 -4.82 4.13 -11.84
CA MET A 149 -4.16 5.40 -11.54
C MET A 149 -3.10 5.77 -12.56
N THR A 150 -2.46 4.81 -13.24
CA THR A 150 -1.44 5.10 -14.28
C THR A 150 -1.98 5.99 -15.40
N PRO A 151 -3.09 5.65 -16.11
CA PRO A 151 -3.63 6.51 -17.15
C PRO A 151 -4.15 7.84 -16.60
N LEU A 152 -4.76 7.85 -15.41
CA LEU A 152 -5.20 9.07 -14.75
C LEU A 152 -4.02 10.01 -14.45
N CYS A 153 -2.95 9.50 -13.83
CA CYS A 153 -1.76 10.30 -13.52
C CYS A 153 -1.09 10.83 -14.78
N ASN A 154 -0.96 10.02 -15.84
CA ASN A 154 -0.43 10.46 -17.13
C ASN A 154 -1.26 11.61 -17.73
N GLY A 155 -2.59 11.51 -17.68
CA GLY A 155 -3.48 12.58 -18.11
C GLY A 155 -3.32 13.86 -17.28
N CYS A 156 -3.26 13.73 -15.96
CA CYS A 156 -3.07 14.85 -15.05
C CYS A 156 -1.71 15.53 -15.22
N ILE A 157 -0.63 14.77 -15.42
CA ILE A 157 0.71 15.34 -15.65
C ILE A 157 0.73 16.17 -16.94
N LYS A 158 0.12 15.67 -18.01
CA LYS A 158 0.06 16.40 -19.28
C LYS A 158 -0.75 17.70 -19.20
N SER A 159 -1.80 17.75 -18.38
CA SER A 159 -2.70 18.91 -18.28
C SER A 159 -2.35 19.88 -17.15
N LEU A 160 -1.83 19.38 -16.02
CA LEU A 160 -1.69 20.15 -14.78
C LEU A 160 -0.23 20.22 -14.25
N SER A 161 0.73 19.66 -14.95
CA SER A 161 2.12 19.49 -14.49
C SER A 161 2.29 18.47 -13.34
N PHE A 162 3.55 18.22 -12.96
CA PHE A 162 3.92 17.33 -11.83
C PHE A 162 3.20 17.70 -10.53
N SER A 163 3.24 18.97 -10.13
CA SER A 163 2.63 19.44 -8.87
C SER A 163 1.11 19.30 -8.88
N GLY A 164 0.47 19.70 -9.96
CA GLY A 164 -0.99 19.58 -10.09
C GLY A 164 -1.45 18.12 -10.05
N ALA A 165 -0.76 17.23 -10.75
CA ALA A 165 -1.06 15.80 -10.72
C ALA A 165 -0.90 15.19 -9.32
N MET A 166 0.16 15.57 -8.57
CA MET A 166 0.34 15.13 -7.19
C MET A 166 -0.79 15.61 -6.27
N LEU A 167 -1.27 16.82 -6.43
CA LEU A 167 -2.40 17.35 -5.64
C LEU A 167 -3.71 16.65 -5.98
N VAL A 168 -3.96 16.34 -7.23
CA VAL A 168 -5.15 15.56 -7.65
C VAL A 168 -5.13 14.17 -7.03
N VAL A 169 -3.99 13.50 -7.07
CA VAL A 169 -3.81 12.17 -6.43
C VAL A 169 -4.00 12.27 -4.92
N ALA A 170 -3.40 13.27 -4.27
CA ALA A 170 -3.56 13.51 -2.83
C ALA A 170 -5.03 13.73 -2.46
N GLY A 171 -5.76 14.56 -3.21
CA GLY A 171 -7.18 14.84 -3.00
C GLY A 171 -8.05 13.59 -3.19
N LEU A 172 -7.82 12.83 -4.27
CA LEU A 172 -8.54 11.60 -4.54
C LEU A 172 -8.34 10.57 -3.42
N TYR A 173 -7.10 10.33 -3.01
CA TYR A 173 -6.78 9.38 -1.94
C TYR A 173 -7.24 9.86 -0.56
N LEU A 174 -7.26 11.17 -0.33
CA LEU A 174 -7.82 11.74 0.88
C LEU A 174 -9.31 11.45 0.98
N VAL A 175 -10.07 11.74 -0.08
CA VAL A 175 -11.52 11.52 -0.11
C VAL A 175 -11.85 10.04 -0.02
N LEU A 176 -11.30 9.21 -0.90
CA LEU A 176 -11.59 7.76 -0.91
C LEU A 176 -11.11 7.06 0.36
N GLY A 177 -9.87 7.34 0.78
CA GLY A 177 -9.29 6.71 1.96
C GLY A 177 -9.99 7.12 3.25
N CYS A 178 -10.38 8.39 3.40
CA CYS A 178 -11.14 8.85 4.56
C CYS A 178 -12.59 8.35 4.53
N LEU A 179 -13.27 8.42 3.39
CA LEU A 179 -14.64 7.96 3.26
C LEU A 179 -14.74 6.45 3.55
N CYS A 180 -14.01 5.64 2.80
CA CYS A 180 -14.05 4.19 2.95
C CYS A 180 -13.45 3.75 4.28
N GLY A 181 -12.30 4.32 4.69
CA GLY A 181 -11.64 4.01 5.96
C GLY A 181 -12.50 4.37 7.19
N SER A 182 -13.29 5.44 7.12
CA SER A 182 -14.22 5.80 8.19
C SER A 182 -15.35 4.79 8.38
N LEU A 183 -15.69 4.05 7.33
CA LEU A 183 -16.75 3.04 7.35
C LEU A 183 -16.24 1.67 7.79
N VAL A 184 -14.95 1.46 7.92
CA VAL A 184 -14.35 0.20 8.37
C VAL A 184 -14.30 0.16 9.90
N THR A 185 -14.86 -0.90 10.49
CA THR A 185 -14.94 -1.09 11.95
C THR A 185 -14.42 -2.47 12.34
N ALA A 186 -13.90 -2.58 13.57
CA ALA A 186 -13.56 -3.88 14.13
C ALA A 186 -14.82 -4.74 14.35
N PRO A 187 -14.72 -6.08 14.26
CA PRO A 187 -15.81 -6.96 14.61
C PRO A 187 -16.15 -6.82 16.10
N PRO A 188 -17.41 -7.10 16.51
CA PRO A 188 -17.80 -7.13 17.91
C PRO A 188 -16.97 -8.14 18.71
N ALA A 189 -16.84 -7.90 20.02
CA ALA A 189 -16.20 -8.86 20.90
C ALA A 189 -16.97 -10.20 20.86
N GLY A 190 -16.23 -11.30 20.72
CA GLY A 190 -16.85 -12.64 20.60
C GLY A 190 -17.38 -12.98 19.20
N TYR A 191 -17.15 -12.16 18.19
CA TYR A 191 -17.58 -12.44 16.83
C TYR A 191 -16.95 -13.75 16.30
N MET A 192 -17.81 -14.72 15.95
CA MET A 192 -17.42 -16.07 15.51
C MET A 192 -16.47 -16.81 16.51
N ALA A 193 -16.65 -16.58 17.81
CA ALA A 193 -15.83 -17.23 18.85
C ALA A 193 -15.91 -18.77 18.80
N ASP A 194 -17.07 -19.31 18.39
CA ASP A 194 -17.31 -20.77 18.27
C ASP A 194 -16.85 -21.34 16.92
N TYR A 195 -16.25 -20.51 16.06
CA TYR A 195 -15.74 -21.00 14.79
C TYR A 195 -14.43 -21.79 14.97
N HIS A 196 -14.53 -23.11 14.82
CA HIS A 196 -13.38 -24.01 14.75
C HIS A 196 -13.15 -24.44 13.30
N PRO A 197 -11.98 -24.13 12.69
CA PRO A 197 -11.70 -24.56 11.33
C PRO A 197 -11.62 -26.09 11.24
N THR A 198 -12.45 -26.68 10.41
CA THR A 198 -12.65 -28.14 10.29
C THR A 198 -11.45 -28.89 9.67
N HIS A 199 -10.53 -28.17 8.99
CA HIS A 199 -9.47 -28.77 8.18
C HIS A 199 -8.05 -28.22 8.44
N VAL A 200 -7.88 -27.36 9.42
CA VAL A 200 -6.56 -26.86 9.79
C VAL A 200 -6.31 -27.20 11.25
N ALA A 201 -5.27 -27.97 11.53
CA ALA A 201 -4.77 -28.12 12.88
C ALA A 201 -4.30 -26.73 13.36
N VAL A 202 -5.21 -25.96 13.95
CA VAL A 202 -4.86 -24.68 14.56
C VAL A 202 -4.06 -25.03 15.79
N SER A 203 -2.75 -24.76 15.73
CA SER A 203 -1.94 -24.76 16.93
C SER A 203 -2.58 -23.80 17.92
N SER A 204 -3.01 -24.31 19.07
CA SER A 204 -3.55 -23.49 20.17
C SER A 204 -2.49 -22.55 20.75
N ARG A 205 -1.23 -22.72 20.34
CA ARG A 205 -0.11 -21.93 20.82
C ARG A 205 0.00 -20.62 20.05
N GLN A 206 -0.21 -19.53 20.75
CA GLN A 206 0.07 -18.17 20.28
C GLN A 206 1.56 -17.88 20.48
N TYR A 207 2.25 -17.50 19.40
CA TYR A 207 3.66 -17.12 19.45
C TYR A 207 3.79 -15.60 19.59
N SER A 208 4.62 -15.16 20.54
CA SER A 208 5.09 -13.78 20.56
C SER A 208 6.06 -13.53 19.38
N ALA A 209 6.29 -12.27 19.02
CA ALA A 209 7.21 -11.92 17.93
C ALA A 209 8.64 -12.48 18.19
N GLY A 210 9.11 -12.45 19.45
CA GLY A 210 10.40 -13.00 19.83
C GLY A 210 10.48 -14.53 19.72
N GLU A 211 9.40 -15.24 20.07
CA GLU A 211 9.34 -16.69 19.91
C GLU A 211 9.26 -17.07 18.43
N MET A 212 8.49 -16.33 17.63
CA MET A 212 8.39 -16.55 16.18
C MET A 212 9.76 -16.43 15.50
N MET A 213 10.56 -15.40 15.84
CA MET A 213 11.92 -15.22 15.33
C MET A 213 12.91 -16.31 15.75
N ARG A 214 12.58 -17.13 16.74
CA ARG A 214 13.39 -18.30 17.13
C ARG A 214 13.00 -19.59 16.39
N THR A 215 11.95 -19.55 15.57
CA THR A 215 11.50 -20.72 14.81
C THR A 215 12.24 -20.85 13.47
N ARG A 216 12.59 -22.07 13.09
CA ARG A 216 13.19 -22.35 11.77
C ARG A 216 12.25 -21.97 10.62
N GLN A 217 10.94 -22.14 10.81
CA GLN A 217 9.91 -21.82 9.82
C GLN A 217 9.92 -20.33 9.45
N PHE A 218 10.13 -19.44 10.42
CA PHE A 218 10.24 -18.01 10.17
C PHE A 218 11.36 -17.70 9.18
N TYR A 219 12.55 -18.25 9.38
CA TYR A 219 13.70 -18.02 8.49
C TYR A 219 13.48 -18.65 7.12
N LEU A 220 12.94 -19.87 7.03
CA LEU A 220 12.68 -20.52 5.75
C LEU A 220 11.69 -19.70 4.89
N ILE A 221 10.59 -19.21 5.49
CA ILE A 221 9.62 -18.37 4.81
C ILE A 221 10.26 -17.03 4.42
N THR A 222 11.00 -16.39 5.32
CA THR A 222 11.67 -15.11 5.07
C THR A 222 12.66 -15.21 3.92
N PHE A 223 13.51 -16.25 3.90
CA PHE A 223 14.46 -16.48 2.82
C PHE A 223 13.76 -16.81 1.49
N ALA A 224 12.69 -17.61 1.51
CA ALA A 224 11.92 -17.90 0.31
C ALA A 224 11.37 -16.61 -0.32
N TYR A 225 10.80 -15.69 0.48
CA TYR A 225 10.37 -14.38 0.01
C TYR A 225 11.52 -13.48 -0.42
N MET A 226 12.64 -13.48 0.31
CA MET A 226 13.82 -12.71 0.00
C MET A 226 14.41 -13.06 -1.39
N PHE A 227 14.32 -14.31 -1.82
CA PHE A 227 14.79 -14.73 -3.14
C PHE A 227 13.73 -14.58 -4.24
N ALA A 228 12.44 -14.67 -3.92
CA ALA A 228 11.36 -14.55 -4.90
C ALA A 228 11.05 -13.08 -5.29
N LEU A 229 11.04 -12.16 -4.31
CA LEU A 229 10.65 -10.77 -4.54
C LEU A 229 11.60 -9.95 -5.44
N PRO A 230 12.94 -10.07 -5.38
CA PRO A 230 13.83 -9.32 -6.25
C PRO A 230 13.58 -9.57 -7.74
N ALA A 231 13.27 -10.81 -8.13
CA ALA A 231 12.92 -11.12 -9.51
C ALA A 231 11.68 -10.32 -9.97
N TYR A 232 10.65 -10.24 -9.15
CA TYR A 232 9.45 -9.44 -9.43
C TYR A 232 9.78 -7.95 -9.56
N PHE A 233 10.54 -7.38 -8.63
CA PHE A 233 10.90 -5.95 -8.63
C PHE A 233 11.88 -5.57 -9.73
N LEU A 234 12.71 -6.49 -10.22
CA LEU A 234 13.59 -6.27 -11.35
C LEU A 234 12.83 -6.33 -12.68
N ILE A 235 11.93 -7.29 -12.83
CA ILE A 235 11.22 -7.51 -14.10
C ILE A 235 10.09 -6.48 -14.28
N ASN A 236 9.37 -6.16 -13.21
CA ASN A 236 8.18 -5.31 -13.29
C ASN A 236 8.42 -3.93 -13.95
N PRO A 237 9.47 -3.14 -13.60
CA PRO A 237 9.75 -1.88 -14.27
C PRO A 237 10.24 -2.06 -15.73
N MET A 238 10.74 -3.24 -16.10
CA MET A 238 11.22 -3.53 -17.44
C MET A 238 10.13 -4.10 -18.37
N MET A 239 8.98 -4.49 -17.83
CA MET A 239 7.91 -5.12 -18.61
C MET A 239 7.46 -4.23 -19.78
N LYS A 240 7.32 -2.92 -19.54
CA LYS A 240 6.93 -1.97 -20.59
C LYS A 240 7.99 -1.89 -21.71
N SER A 241 9.26 -1.73 -21.37
CA SER A 241 10.33 -1.66 -22.36
C SER A 241 10.47 -2.96 -23.16
N LEU A 242 10.39 -4.10 -22.47
CA LEU A 242 10.41 -5.42 -23.10
C LEU A 242 9.20 -5.64 -24.03
N GLY A 243 8.03 -5.13 -23.66
CA GLY A 243 6.83 -5.17 -24.49
C GLY A 243 7.00 -4.39 -25.78
N VAL A 244 7.51 -3.16 -25.68
CA VAL A 244 7.77 -2.29 -26.85
C VAL A 244 8.86 -2.87 -27.76
N GLU A 245 9.95 -3.39 -27.20
CA GLU A 245 11.01 -4.07 -27.95
C GLU A 245 10.52 -5.31 -28.72
N ARG A 246 9.46 -5.96 -28.21
CA ARG A 246 8.80 -7.10 -28.86
C ARG A 246 7.67 -6.71 -29.82
N GLY A 247 7.52 -5.41 -30.12
CA GLY A 247 6.58 -4.90 -31.13
C GLY A 247 5.18 -4.60 -30.61
N LEU A 248 4.97 -4.57 -29.28
CA LEU A 248 3.73 -4.08 -28.71
C LEU A 248 3.69 -2.55 -28.78
N SER A 249 2.51 -1.97 -29.02
CA SER A 249 2.32 -0.52 -28.88
C SER A 249 2.47 -0.09 -27.42
N GLU A 250 2.85 1.17 -27.17
CA GLU A 250 3.01 1.68 -25.80
C GLU A 250 1.74 1.49 -24.94
N ALA A 251 0.55 1.54 -25.54
CA ALA A 251 -0.73 1.32 -24.87
C ALA A 251 -1.00 -0.16 -24.53
N GLN A 252 -0.38 -1.09 -25.25
CA GLN A 252 -0.50 -2.55 -25.03
C GLN A 252 0.59 -3.08 -24.09
N ALA A 253 1.66 -2.32 -23.89
CA ALA A 253 2.81 -2.69 -23.06
C ALA A 253 2.68 -2.23 -21.60
N VAL A 254 1.51 -1.67 -21.21
CA VAL A 254 1.22 -1.20 -19.84
C VAL A 254 0.47 -2.24 -19.02
#